data_016d5ab8169918820cf623cfa3b7a22d
#
_entry.id   016d5ab8169918820cf623cfa3b7a22d
#
_cell.length_a   1.000
_cell.length_b   1.000
_cell.length_c   1.000
_cell.angle_alpha   90.00
_cell.angle_beta   90.00
_cell.angle_gamma   90.00
#
_symmetry.space_group_name_H-M   'P 1'
#
loop_
_entity.id
_entity.type
_entity.pdbx_description
1 polymer ?
#
loop_
_entity_poly.entity_id
_entity_poly.type
_entity_poly.pdbx_seq_one_letter_code
_entity_poly.pdbx_strand_id
1 'polypeptide(L)'
;MEMVPAARRMAVLADANTAAPQNMRALQEAARAGGVELAVHLVERPERIGPQIEEARRAGAEALNVLASPILYARRLDIFERTAALRLPAMYQSPEFAEEGGLIGYGPRITQMFRQLARQLAKVFSSEKVSDVPVEQPTRFELAINLQAAKAIGFEVPPSLVLRADEVIE
;
A
#
# COMPACT_ATOMS: atom_id res chain seq x y z
N MET A 1 -9.74 7.98 2.42
CA MET A 1 -9.50 9.40 2.76
C MET A 1 -9.67 9.71 4.25
N GLU A 2 -10.14 8.76 5.05
CA GLU A 2 -10.30 8.96 6.50
C GLU A 2 -8.98 9.26 7.23
N MET A 3 -7.85 8.75 6.73
CA MET A 3 -6.53 8.98 7.32
C MET A 3 -6.09 10.45 7.25
N VAL A 4 -6.34 11.12 6.13
CA VAL A 4 -5.96 12.52 5.88
C VAL A 4 -7.18 13.28 5.33
N PRO A 5 -8.17 13.60 6.17
CA PRO A 5 -9.45 14.16 5.71
C PRO A 5 -9.30 15.53 5.01
N ALA A 6 -8.28 16.28 5.37
CA ALA A 6 -7.99 17.58 4.80
C ALA A 6 -7.16 17.53 3.50
N ALA A 7 -6.58 16.37 3.15
CA ALA A 7 -5.71 16.27 1.98
C ALA A 7 -6.48 16.55 0.69
N ARG A 8 -5.87 17.39 -0.15
CA ARG A 8 -6.37 17.73 -1.49
C ARG A 8 -5.47 17.20 -2.59
N ARG A 9 -4.21 16.92 -2.27
CA ARG A 9 -3.21 16.38 -3.19
C ARG A 9 -2.60 15.12 -2.63
N MET A 10 -2.74 14.04 -3.35
CA MET A 10 -2.14 12.75 -3.02
C MET A 10 -1.22 12.28 -4.13
N ALA A 11 -0.23 11.50 -3.78
CA ALA A 11 0.62 10.82 -4.75
C ALA A 11 0.42 9.31 -4.68
N VAL A 12 0.63 8.66 -5.82
CA VAL A 12 0.72 7.20 -5.94
C VAL A 12 2.13 6.86 -6.39
N LEU A 13 2.80 5.97 -5.66
CA LEU A 13 4.06 5.37 -6.09
C LEU A 13 3.75 4.01 -6.71
N ALA A 14 4.06 3.84 -7.98
CA ALA A 14 3.74 2.64 -8.75
C ALA A 14 4.95 2.15 -9.54
N ASP A 15 5.11 0.84 -9.66
CA ASP A 15 6.10 0.22 -10.51
C ASP A 15 5.62 0.29 -11.98
N ALA A 16 6.41 0.92 -12.84
CA ALA A 16 6.09 1.11 -14.25
C ALA A 16 5.86 -0.23 -14.99
N ASN A 17 6.49 -1.32 -14.53
CA ASN A 17 6.39 -2.64 -15.16
C ASN A 17 5.09 -3.38 -14.78
N THR A 18 4.45 -3.00 -13.68
CA THR A 18 3.23 -3.66 -13.17
C THR A 18 2.01 -2.75 -13.15
N ALA A 19 2.18 -1.44 -13.32
CA ALA A 19 1.11 -0.46 -13.31
C ALA A 19 0.25 -0.56 -14.57
N ALA A 20 -0.83 -1.32 -14.51
CA ALA A 20 -1.77 -1.42 -15.63
C ALA A 20 -2.51 -0.08 -15.84
N PRO A 21 -2.57 0.44 -17.08
CA PRO A 21 -3.19 1.75 -17.36
C PRO A 21 -4.65 1.87 -16.89
N GLN A 22 -5.42 0.78 -16.96
CA GLN A 22 -6.81 0.75 -16.49
C GLN A 22 -6.90 0.97 -14.97
N ASN A 23 -5.97 0.37 -14.18
CA ASN A 23 -5.94 0.53 -12.73
C ASN A 23 -5.57 1.96 -12.34
N MET A 24 -4.64 2.58 -13.07
CA MET A 24 -4.26 3.98 -12.84
C MET A 24 -5.41 4.93 -13.14
N ARG A 25 -6.16 4.68 -14.22
CA ARG A 25 -7.38 5.46 -14.52
C ARG A 25 -8.43 5.32 -13.44
N ALA A 26 -8.72 4.10 -13.00
CA ALA A 26 -9.69 3.86 -11.92
C ALA A 26 -9.30 4.58 -10.62
N LEU A 27 -8.01 4.58 -10.25
CA LEU A 27 -7.52 5.33 -9.10
C LEU A 27 -7.70 6.84 -9.26
N GLN A 28 -7.41 7.38 -10.45
CA GLN A 28 -7.59 8.81 -10.74
C GLN A 28 -9.08 9.21 -10.72
N GLU A 29 -9.96 8.38 -11.26
CA GLU A 29 -11.41 8.60 -11.21
C GLU A 29 -11.94 8.57 -9.77
N ALA A 30 -11.52 7.60 -8.97
CA ALA A 30 -11.88 7.51 -7.56
C ALA A 30 -11.37 8.73 -6.75
N ALA A 31 -10.16 9.19 -7.01
CA ALA A 31 -9.61 10.39 -6.38
C ALA A 31 -10.41 11.65 -6.74
N ARG A 32 -10.73 11.84 -8.03
CA ARG A 32 -11.56 12.96 -8.50
C ARG A 32 -12.94 12.95 -7.86
N ALA A 33 -13.57 11.79 -7.77
CA ALA A 33 -14.87 11.64 -7.10
C ALA A 33 -14.80 12.02 -5.61
N GLY A 34 -13.64 11.80 -4.97
CA GLY A 34 -13.34 12.22 -3.61
C GLY A 34 -12.84 13.67 -3.47
N GLY A 35 -12.77 14.44 -4.55
CA GLY A 35 -12.29 15.84 -4.55
C GLY A 35 -10.77 15.94 -4.30
N VAL A 36 -10.00 14.94 -4.69
CA VAL A 36 -8.54 14.85 -4.51
C VAL A 36 -7.84 14.85 -5.85
N GLU A 37 -6.82 15.67 -5.97
CA GLU A 37 -5.85 15.61 -7.07
C GLU A 37 -4.88 14.46 -6.82
N LEU A 38 -4.72 13.55 -7.78
CA LEU A 38 -3.86 12.38 -7.69
C LEU A 38 -2.75 12.44 -8.72
N ALA A 39 -1.50 12.54 -8.26
CA ALA A 39 -0.31 12.44 -9.09
C ALA A 39 0.24 11.01 -9.06
N VAL A 40 0.54 10.44 -10.23
CA VAL A 40 1.14 9.10 -10.34
C VAL A 40 2.63 9.23 -10.62
N HIS A 41 3.44 8.66 -9.71
CA HIS A 41 4.89 8.59 -9.80
C HIS A 41 5.31 7.18 -10.18
N LEU A 42 5.78 7.01 -11.40
CA LEU A 42 6.21 5.71 -11.91
C LEU A 42 7.68 5.45 -11.59
N VAL A 43 7.94 4.27 -11.05
CA VAL A 43 9.27 3.76 -10.74
C VAL A 43 9.64 2.70 -11.78
N GLU A 44 10.64 2.98 -12.60
CA GLU A 44 11.15 2.03 -13.59
C GLU A 44 12.26 1.13 -13.03
N ARG A 45 12.99 1.63 -12.03
CA ARG A 45 14.14 0.98 -11.38
C ARG A 45 14.23 1.34 -9.90
N PRO A 46 14.77 0.46 -9.04
CA PRO A 46 14.84 0.69 -7.59
C PRO A 46 15.47 2.03 -7.19
N GLU A 47 16.47 2.50 -7.95
CA GLU A 47 17.19 3.75 -7.66
C GLU A 47 16.31 5.00 -7.83
N ARG A 48 15.18 4.86 -8.55
CA ARG A 48 14.23 5.95 -8.77
C ARG A 48 13.21 6.11 -7.65
N ILE A 49 13.11 5.16 -6.72
CA ILE A 49 12.13 5.20 -5.62
C ILE A 49 12.29 6.48 -4.79
N GLY A 50 13.48 6.73 -4.25
CA GLY A 50 13.74 7.92 -3.45
C GLY A 50 13.45 9.24 -4.20
N PRO A 51 14.06 9.46 -5.38
CA PRO A 51 13.76 10.64 -6.19
C PRO A 51 12.26 10.86 -6.48
N GLN A 52 11.50 9.79 -6.75
CA GLN A 52 10.06 9.90 -7.01
C GLN A 52 9.26 10.30 -5.75
N ILE A 53 9.63 9.80 -4.57
CA ILE A 53 9.00 10.19 -3.30
C ILE A 53 9.30 11.68 -2.99
N GLU A 54 10.56 12.10 -3.20
CA GLU A 54 10.97 13.50 -3.01
C GLU A 54 10.26 14.44 -3.99
N GLU A 55 10.09 14.00 -5.24
CA GLU A 55 9.36 14.76 -6.26
C GLU A 55 7.88 14.90 -5.89
N ALA A 56 7.23 13.81 -5.46
CA ALA A 56 5.87 13.83 -4.94
C ALA A 56 5.72 14.87 -3.81
N ARG A 57 6.63 14.84 -2.84
CA ARG A 57 6.61 15.78 -1.71
C ARG A 57 6.82 17.23 -2.16
N ARG A 58 7.78 17.50 -3.07
CA ARG A 58 8.02 18.82 -3.65
C ARG A 58 6.82 19.35 -4.45
N ALA A 59 6.12 18.48 -5.14
CA ALA A 59 4.88 18.81 -5.84
C ALA A 59 3.69 19.06 -4.89
N GLY A 60 3.90 18.92 -3.58
CA GLY A 60 2.92 19.22 -2.55
C GLY A 60 2.00 18.06 -2.20
N ALA A 61 2.42 16.82 -2.44
CA ALA A 61 1.68 15.67 -1.95
C ALA A 61 1.58 15.69 -0.42
N GLU A 62 0.39 15.49 0.09
CA GLU A 62 0.04 15.47 1.51
C GLU A 62 -0.06 14.05 2.05
N ALA A 63 -0.19 13.05 1.15
CA ALA A 63 -0.13 11.63 1.46
C ALA A 63 0.38 10.83 0.25
N LEU A 64 0.92 9.64 0.53
CA LEU A 64 1.43 8.71 -0.47
C LEU A 64 0.68 7.37 -0.38
N ASN A 65 0.25 6.85 -1.54
CA ASN A 65 -0.22 5.47 -1.66
C ASN A 65 0.84 4.65 -2.42
N VAL A 66 1.42 3.66 -1.76
CA VAL A 66 2.43 2.76 -2.34
C VAL A 66 1.74 1.51 -2.84
N LEU A 67 1.73 1.29 -4.16
CA LEU A 67 1.05 0.16 -4.78
C LEU A 67 1.86 -1.14 -4.65
N ALA A 68 1.15 -2.27 -4.76
CA ALA A 68 1.77 -3.58 -4.72
C ALA A 68 2.71 -3.79 -5.92
N SER A 69 3.96 -4.13 -5.63
CA SER A 69 4.98 -4.47 -6.63
C SER A 69 6.14 -5.20 -5.96
N PRO A 70 6.78 -6.17 -6.62
CA PRO A 70 7.97 -6.83 -6.11
C PRO A 70 9.13 -5.85 -5.83
N ILE A 71 9.33 -4.85 -6.68
CA ILE A 71 10.39 -3.84 -6.52
C ILE A 71 10.13 -2.98 -5.28
N LEU A 72 8.89 -2.49 -5.13
CA LEU A 72 8.51 -1.66 -3.99
C LEU A 72 8.52 -2.46 -2.68
N TYR A 73 8.11 -3.73 -2.72
CA TYR A 73 8.22 -4.61 -1.56
C TYR A 73 9.68 -4.87 -1.15
N ALA A 74 10.55 -5.17 -2.11
CA ALA A 74 11.97 -5.41 -1.84
C ALA A 74 12.69 -4.19 -1.23
N ARG A 75 12.21 -2.98 -1.55
CA ARG A 75 12.78 -1.70 -1.07
C ARG A 75 11.92 -0.99 -0.02
N ARG A 76 11.03 -1.73 0.63
CA ARG A 76 10.07 -1.13 1.57
C ARG A 76 10.72 -0.37 2.74
N LEU A 77 11.85 -0.85 3.25
CA LEU A 77 12.57 -0.17 4.33
C LEU A 77 13.10 1.19 3.88
N ASP A 78 13.65 1.28 2.66
CA ASP A 78 14.09 2.55 2.06
C ASP A 78 12.89 3.52 1.88
N ILE A 79 11.71 2.99 1.54
CA ILE A 79 10.47 3.77 1.40
C ILE A 79 10.02 4.28 2.79
N PHE A 80 10.05 3.44 3.82
CA PHE A 80 9.67 3.85 5.18
C PHE A 80 10.58 4.97 5.69
N GLU A 81 11.89 4.83 5.56
CA GLU A 81 12.86 5.84 5.97
C GLU A 81 12.61 7.18 5.26
N ARG A 82 12.40 7.15 3.94
CA ARG A 82 12.19 8.38 3.16
C ARG A 82 10.85 9.05 3.46
N THR A 83 9.77 8.28 3.57
CA THR A 83 8.46 8.84 3.92
C THR A 83 8.48 9.44 5.33
N ALA A 84 9.18 8.80 6.26
CA ALA A 84 9.36 9.31 7.62
C ALA A 84 10.20 10.61 7.62
N ALA A 85 11.34 10.66 6.92
CA ALA A 85 12.19 11.83 6.82
C ALA A 85 11.44 13.04 6.22
N LEU A 86 10.55 12.80 5.27
CA LEU A 86 9.73 13.83 4.63
C LEU A 86 8.41 14.14 5.38
N ARG A 87 8.16 13.48 6.50
CA ARG A 87 6.89 13.56 7.25
C ARG A 87 5.68 13.40 6.31
N LEU A 88 5.77 12.42 5.41
CA LEU A 88 4.74 12.15 4.41
C LEU A 88 3.96 10.89 4.82
N PRO A 89 2.71 11.03 5.30
CA PRO A 89 1.89 9.88 5.64
C PRO A 89 1.76 8.93 4.43
N ALA A 90 2.01 7.64 4.64
CA ALA A 90 2.00 6.66 3.57
C ALA A 90 1.16 5.43 3.93
N MET A 91 0.40 4.95 2.93
CA MET A 91 -0.38 3.72 3.01
C MET A 91 0.21 2.66 2.07
N TYR A 92 0.19 1.42 2.54
CA TYR A 92 0.75 0.25 1.87
C TYR A 92 -0.32 -0.84 1.66
N GLN A 93 -0.01 -1.84 0.83
CA GLN A 93 -0.97 -2.80 0.31
C GLN A 93 -1.19 -4.06 1.18
N SER A 94 -0.56 -4.14 2.35
CA SER A 94 -0.79 -5.23 3.29
C SER A 94 -0.45 -4.84 4.73
N PRO A 95 -1.03 -5.51 5.75
CA PRO A 95 -0.77 -5.25 7.17
C PRO A 95 0.70 -5.36 7.55
N GLU A 96 1.42 -6.32 6.97
CA GLU A 96 2.82 -6.57 7.26
C GLU A 96 3.71 -5.34 7.07
N PHE A 97 3.35 -4.43 6.17
CA PHE A 97 4.11 -3.18 6.02
C PHE A 97 4.04 -2.29 7.27
N ALA A 98 2.89 -2.25 7.95
CA ALA A 98 2.76 -1.50 9.20
C ALA A 98 3.53 -2.19 10.35
N GLU A 99 3.49 -3.52 10.41
CA GLU A 99 4.24 -4.33 11.37
C GLU A 99 5.76 -4.12 11.24
N GLU A 100 6.24 -3.88 10.02
CA GLU A 100 7.67 -3.68 9.71
C GLU A 100 8.13 -2.22 9.77
N GLY A 101 7.26 -1.28 10.16
CA GLY A 101 7.61 0.13 10.37
C GLY A 101 6.95 1.15 9.45
N GLY A 102 6.13 0.72 8.49
CA GLY A 102 5.26 1.61 7.71
C GLY A 102 4.14 2.19 8.56
N LEU A 103 3.51 3.27 8.10
CA LEU A 103 2.45 3.94 8.86
C LEU A 103 1.14 3.16 8.88
N ILE A 104 0.62 2.79 7.72
CA ILE A 104 -0.65 2.07 7.55
C ILE A 104 -0.52 1.02 6.47
N GLY A 105 -0.95 -0.21 6.79
CA GLY A 105 -1.12 -1.31 5.85
C GLY A 105 -2.59 -1.67 5.71
N TYR A 106 -3.12 -1.73 4.49
CA TYR A 106 -4.47 -2.18 4.22
C TYR A 106 -4.53 -3.12 3.03
N GLY A 107 -4.95 -4.33 3.26
CA GLY A 107 -5.04 -5.34 2.21
C GLY A 107 -5.08 -6.77 2.77
N PRO A 108 -4.97 -7.76 1.89
CA PRO A 108 -4.85 -9.15 2.32
C PRO A 108 -3.48 -9.41 2.95
N ARG A 109 -3.44 -10.25 3.98
CA ARG A 109 -2.17 -10.71 4.56
C ARG A 109 -1.41 -11.59 3.56
N ILE A 110 -0.16 -11.26 3.33
CA ILE A 110 0.74 -12.00 2.43
C ILE A 110 0.88 -13.46 2.88
N THR A 111 1.01 -13.70 4.17
CA THR A 111 1.10 -15.06 4.75
C THR A 111 -0.15 -15.89 4.50
N GLN A 112 -1.34 -15.30 4.51
CA GLN A 112 -2.59 -15.99 4.20
C GLN A 112 -2.70 -16.31 2.70
N MET A 113 -2.26 -15.40 1.84
CA MET A 113 -2.18 -15.62 0.40
C MET A 113 -1.27 -16.80 0.05
N PHE A 114 -0.08 -16.89 0.67
CA PHE A 114 0.82 -18.04 0.47
C PHE A 114 0.23 -19.35 0.97
N ARG A 115 -0.48 -19.36 2.11
CA ARG A 115 -1.18 -20.55 2.60
C ARG A 115 -2.28 -20.99 1.64
N GLN A 116 -3.01 -20.06 1.06
CA GLN A 116 -4.05 -20.33 0.04
C GLN A 116 -3.40 -20.92 -1.22
N LEU A 117 -2.34 -20.32 -1.72
CA LEU A 117 -1.57 -20.82 -2.85
C LEU A 117 -1.05 -22.26 -2.60
N ALA A 118 -0.49 -22.52 -1.41
CA ALA A 118 -0.02 -23.87 -1.06
C ALA A 118 -1.15 -24.91 -1.10
N ARG A 119 -2.37 -24.56 -0.62
CA ARG A 119 -3.53 -25.44 -0.71
C ARG A 119 -3.94 -25.72 -2.15
N GLN A 120 -3.93 -24.72 -3.02
CA GLN A 120 -4.24 -24.90 -4.45
C GLN A 120 -3.19 -25.78 -5.15
N LEU A 121 -1.91 -25.55 -4.86
CA LEU A 121 -0.83 -26.40 -5.39
C LEU A 121 -0.98 -27.86 -4.93
N ALA A 122 -1.32 -28.10 -3.66
CA ALA A 122 -1.55 -29.45 -3.15
C ALA A 122 -2.65 -30.18 -3.92
N LYS A 123 -3.75 -29.50 -4.29
CA LYS A 123 -4.81 -30.08 -5.13
C LYS A 123 -4.28 -30.50 -6.51
N VAL A 124 -3.52 -29.63 -7.17
CA VAL A 124 -2.90 -29.92 -8.47
C VAL A 124 -1.96 -31.12 -8.37
N PHE A 125 -1.13 -31.20 -7.32
CA PHE A 125 -0.23 -32.34 -7.09
C PHE A 125 -0.96 -33.63 -6.71
N SER A 126 -2.19 -33.54 -6.17
CA SER A 126 -3.03 -34.73 -5.88
C SER A 126 -3.82 -35.25 -7.10
N SER A 127 -3.46 -34.84 -8.30
CA SER A 127 -4.07 -35.27 -9.57
C SER A 127 -5.38 -34.57 -9.95
N GLU A 128 -5.75 -33.47 -9.32
CA GLU A 128 -6.80 -32.62 -9.85
C GLU A 128 -6.30 -31.94 -11.15
N LYS A 129 -7.15 -31.86 -12.16
CA LYS A 129 -6.79 -31.09 -13.36
C LYS A 129 -6.74 -29.61 -13.01
N VAL A 130 -5.72 -28.90 -13.50
CA VAL A 130 -5.56 -27.45 -13.26
C VAL A 130 -6.83 -26.67 -13.66
N SER A 131 -7.53 -27.12 -14.73
CA SER A 131 -8.80 -26.54 -15.18
C SER A 131 -9.94 -26.63 -14.16
N ASP A 132 -9.86 -27.59 -13.24
CA ASP A 132 -10.92 -27.89 -12.27
C ASP A 132 -10.63 -27.21 -10.91
N VAL A 133 -9.43 -26.63 -10.73
CA VAL A 133 -9.07 -25.85 -9.54
C VAL A 133 -9.64 -24.44 -9.69
N PRO A 134 -10.58 -24.02 -8.82
CA PRO A 134 -11.20 -22.70 -8.92
C PRO A 134 -10.19 -21.59 -8.64
N VAL A 135 -10.32 -20.49 -9.37
CA VAL A 135 -9.57 -19.25 -9.06
C VAL A 135 -10.14 -18.65 -7.78
N GLU A 136 -9.34 -18.61 -6.74
CA GLU A 136 -9.70 -18.00 -5.46
C GLU A 136 -9.05 -16.62 -5.32
N GLN A 137 -9.84 -15.63 -4.91
CA GLN A 137 -9.33 -14.30 -4.57
C GLN A 137 -9.31 -14.14 -3.04
N PRO A 138 -8.40 -13.32 -2.48
CA PRO A 138 -8.45 -12.95 -1.08
C PRO A 138 -9.79 -12.30 -0.75
N THR A 139 -10.46 -12.79 0.29
CA THR A 139 -11.76 -12.28 0.74
C THR A 139 -11.65 -11.46 2.02
N ARG A 140 -10.53 -11.57 2.74
CA ARG A 140 -10.27 -10.85 3.97
C ARG A 140 -9.20 -9.78 3.75
N PHE A 141 -9.60 -8.55 4.01
CA PHE A 141 -8.72 -7.38 4.03
C PHE A 141 -8.58 -6.93 5.48
N GLU A 142 -7.37 -6.64 5.90
CA GLU A 142 -7.05 -6.22 7.25
C GLU A 142 -6.40 -4.84 7.23
N LEU A 143 -6.73 -4.03 8.23
CA LEU A 143 -6.16 -2.71 8.47
C LEU A 143 -5.21 -2.79 9.65
N ALA A 144 -3.92 -2.55 9.42
CA ALA A 144 -2.93 -2.38 10.47
C ALA A 144 -2.42 -0.94 10.52
N ILE A 145 -2.27 -0.40 11.72
CA ILE A 145 -1.82 0.98 11.96
C ILE A 145 -0.65 0.96 12.93
N ASN A 146 0.43 1.64 12.58
CA ASN A 146 1.61 1.79 13.42
C ASN A 146 1.63 3.19 14.05
N LEU A 147 1.31 3.26 15.34
CA LEU A 147 1.28 4.51 16.09
C LEU A 147 2.69 5.04 16.40
N GLN A 148 3.71 4.16 16.47
CA GLN A 148 5.11 4.60 16.60
C GLN A 148 5.55 5.32 15.33
N ALA A 149 5.25 4.79 14.15
CA ALA A 149 5.51 5.44 12.88
C ALA A 149 4.76 6.77 12.75
N ALA A 150 3.48 6.81 13.18
CA ALA A 150 2.70 8.03 13.21
C ALA A 150 3.34 9.12 14.10
N LYS A 151 3.74 8.75 15.32
CA LYS A 151 4.42 9.64 16.27
C LYS A 151 5.75 10.17 15.71
N ALA A 152 6.52 9.31 15.04
CA ALA A 152 7.82 9.68 14.46
C ALA A 152 7.71 10.79 13.40
N ILE A 153 6.61 10.82 12.64
CA ILE A 153 6.36 11.85 11.62
C ILE A 153 5.50 13.03 12.13
N GLY A 154 5.09 12.99 13.40
CA GLY A 154 4.20 14.01 13.98
C GLY A 154 2.78 13.96 13.40
N PHE A 155 2.32 12.78 13.02
CA PHE A 155 1.01 12.55 12.45
C PHE A 155 0.04 12.00 13.50
N GLU A 156 -1.11 12.66 13.64
CA GLU A 156 -2.18 12.20 14.53
C GLU A 156 -3.16 11.33 13.74
N VAL A 157 -3.22 10.04 14.10
CA VAL A 157 -4.16 9.10 13.48
C VAL A 157 -5.56 9.36 14.05
N PRO A 158 -6.58 9.57 13.19
CA PRO A 158 -7.95 9.77 13.66
C PRO A 158 -8.44 8.60 14.54
N PRO A 159 -9.00 8.87 15.73
CA PRO A 159 -9.47 7.82 16.64
C PRO A 159 -10.48 6.84 16.00
N SER A 160 -11.33 7.34 15.10
CA SER A 160 -12.27 6.51 14.34
C SER A 160 -11.58 5.46 13.47
N LEU A 161 -10.38 5.77 12.98
CA LEU A 161 -9.60 4.84 12.17
C LEU A 161 -8.90 3.79 13.05
N VAL A 162 -8.38 4.21 14.21
CA VAL A 162 -7.76 3.31 15.20
C VAL A 162 -8.78 2.28 15.70
N LEU A 163 -10.02 2.72 15.97
CA LEU A 163 -11.10 1.82 16.42
C LEU A 163 -11.53 0.78 15.37
N ARG A 164 -11.23 1.01 14.10
CA ARG A 164 -11.56 0.11 12.98
C ARG A 164 -10.38 -0.75 12.56
N ALA A 165 -9.21 -0.51 13.10
CA ALA A 165 -8.03 -1.29 12.80
C ALA A 165 -8.18 -2.72 13.33
N ASP A 166 -7.78 -3.70 12.52
CA ASP A 166 -7.65 -5.10 12.95
C ASP A 166 -6.42 -5.27 13.82
N GLU A 167 -5.41 -4.40 13.64
CA GLU A 167 -4.17 -4.41 14.41
C GLU A 167 -3.64 -2.99 14.62
N VAL A 168 -3.20 -2.70 15.84
CA VAL A 168 -2.57 -1.43 16.22
C VAL A 168 -1.22 -1.72 16.86
N ILE A 169 -0.15 -1.17 16.29
CA ILE A 169 1.23 -1.30 16.76
C ILE A 169 1.56 -0.05 17.59
N GLU A 170 1.84 -0.24 18.88
CA GLU A 170 2.16 0.81 19.87
C GLU A 170 3.64 0.85 20.22
#